data_e45e6eba738c51a494bfea384564ff1d
#
_entry.id   e45e6eba738c51a494bfea384564ff1d
#
_cell.length_a   1.000
_cell.length_b   1.000
_cell.length_c   1.000
_cell.angle_alpha   90.00
_cell.angle_beta   90.00
_cell.angle_gamma   90.00
#
_symmetry.space_group_name_H-M   'P 1'
#
loop_
_entity.id
_entity.type
_entity.pdbx_description
1 polymer ?
#
loop_
_entity_poly.entity_id
_entity_poly.type
_entity_poly.pdbx_seq_one_letter_code
_entity_poly.pdbx_strand_id
1 'polypeptide(L)'
;MLLMAVDIGNTNVVIGFIDDGRIAGTYRITTKANHTSDEYGLMITQFLALSGYKPADVDDVIISSVVPKVMHSFRASIVKFLDIDPMIVGPGIKTGLNIRMDNPQNMGADCIADCAGAYYEYGGPISARPPRSTTSPRTRR
;
A
#
# COMPACT_ATOMS: atom_id res chain seq x y z
N MET A 1 -3.17 0.50 -13.63
CA MET A 1 -3.40 -0.20 -12.35
C MET A 1 -2.96 0.69 -11.20
N LEU A 2 -3.79 0.80 -10.20
CA LEU A 2 -3.47 1.58 -9.00
C LEU A 2 -3.01 0.65 -7.88
N LEU A 3 -1.78 0.81 -7.45
CA LEU A 3 -1.17 0.04 -6.37
C LEU A 3 -1.01 0.94 -5.16
N MET A 4 -1.41 0.44 -3.99
CA MET A 4 -1.09 1.09 -2.73
C MET A 4 0.10 0.37 -2.10
N ALA A 5 1.15 1.12 -1.81
CA ALA A 5 2.35 0.58 -1.17
C ALA A 5 2.49 1.21 0.21
N VAL A 6 2.78 0.37 1.20
CA VAL A 6 2.83 0.80 2.60
C VAL A 6 4.13 0.31 3.21
N ASP A 7 4.82 1.21 3.88
CA ASP A 7 6.03 0.88 4.64
C ASP A 7 5.78 1.25 6.11
N ILE A 8 5.71 0.23 6.96
CA ILE A 8 5.42 0.41 8.39
C ILE A 8 6.74 0.34 9.15
N GLY A 9 7.24 1.50 9.53
CA GLY A 9 8.44 1.64 10.33
C GLY A 9 8.12 1.86 11.80
N ASN A 10 9.15 1.88 12.63
CA ASN A 10 8.98 2.08 14.07
C ASN A 10 8.44 3.47 14.40
N THR A 11 8.77 4.47 13.61
CA THR A 11 8.39 5.85 13.87
C THR A 11 7.25 6.31 12.99
N ASN A 12 7.27 5.93 11.72
CA ASN A 12 6.31 6.40 10.74
C ASN A 12 5.78 5.26 9.89
N VAL A 13 4.52 5.39 9.47
CA VAL A 13 3.94 4.59 8.40
C VAL A 13 3.89 5.48 7.17
N VAL A 14 4.47 5.03 6.08
CA VAL A 14 4.45 5.75 4.81
C VAL A 14 3.51 5.03 3.86
N ILE A 15 2.60 5.76 3.27
CA ILE A 15 1.60 5.23 2.34
C ILE A 15 1.79 5.93 1.01
N GLY A 16 1.92 5.16 -0.05
CA GLY A 16 2.07 5.70 -1.39
C GLY A 16 1.09 5.08 -2.35
N PHE A 17 0.64 5.86 -3.31
CA PHE A 17 -0.22 5.38 -4.38
C PHE A 17 0.54 5.46 -5.69
N ILE A 18 0.62 4.34 -6.39
CA ILE A 18 1.35 4.24 -7.64
C ILE A 18 0.35 3.91 -8.75
N ASP A 19 0.26 4.82 -9.71
CA ASP A 19 -0.66 4.69 -10.82
C ASP A 19 0.16 4.49 -12.10
N ASP A 20 0.08 3.29 -12.66
CA ASP A 20 0.82 2.93 -13.87
C ASP A 20 2.31 3.23 -13.77
N GLY A 21 2.90 2.89 -12.61
CA GLY A 21 4.32 3.05 -12.39
C GLY A 21 4.76 4.44 -11.93
N ARG A 22 3.82 5.36 -11.70
CA ARG A 22 4.12 6.70 -11.22
C ARG A 22 3.55 6.89 -9.83
N ILE A 23 4.34 7.52 -8.96
CA ILE A 23 3.85 7.86 -7.63
C ILE A 23 2.88 9.04 -7.74
N ALA A 24 1.61 8.75 -7.46
CA ALA A 24 0.56 9.75 -7.51
C ALA A 24 0.45 10.55 -6.21
N GLY A 25 0.89 9.96 -5.10
CA GLY A 25 0.89 10.67 -3.82
C GLY A 25 1.56 9.83 -2.75
N THR A 26 2.16 10.50 -1.78
CA THR A 26 2.74 9.85 -0.61
C THR A 26 2.27 10.57 0.63
N TYR A 27 2.00 9.79 1.67
CA TYR A 27 1.51 10.31 2.94
C TYR A 27 2.23 9.61 4.07
N ARG A 28 2.34 10.29 5.18
CA ARG A 28 3.03 9.78 6.34
C ARG A 28 2.17 9.98 7.56
N ILE A 29 2.08 8.93 8.39
CA ILE A 29 1.44 9.06 9.68
C ILE A 29 2.40 8.54 10.74
N THR A 30 2.20 8.99 11.99
CA THR A 30 2.97 8.50 13.11
C THR A 30 2.59 7.06 13.39
N THR A 31 3.60 6.21 13.62
CA THR A 31 3.34 4.83 14.02
C THR A 31 2.83 4.80 15.44
N LYS A 32 1.62 4.28 15.64
CA LYS A 32 1.02 4.10 16.96
C LYS A 32 0.47 2.69 17.06
N ALA A 33 0.94 1.95 18.06
CA ALA A 33 0.58 0.54 18.23
C ALA A 33 -0.89 0.34 18.58
N ASN A 34 -1.55 1.37 19.08
CA ASN A 34 -2.94 1.27 19.55
C ASN A 34 -3.98 1.83 18.57
N HIS A 35 -3.60 2.17 17.36
CA HIS A 35 -4.61 2.49 16.34
C HIS A 35 -5.43 1.25 16.01
N THR A 36 -6.72 1.44 15.89
CA THR A 36 -7.62 0.38 15.44
C THR A 36 -7.59 0.26 13.91
N SER A 37 -8.08 -0.85 13.40
CA SER A 37 -8.22 -1.02 11.96
C SER A 37 -9.16 0.01 11.37
N ASP A 38 -10.19 0.42 12.08
CA ASP A 38 -11.12 1.44 11.60
C ASP A 38 -10.44 2.81 11.47
N GLU A 39 -9.57 3.14 12.41
CA GLU A 39 -8.80 4.39 12.33
C GLU A 39 -7.90 4.42 11.10
N TYR A 40 -7.19 3.32 10.85
CA TYR A 40 -6.38 3.21 9.65
C TYR A 40 -7.22 3.28 8.38
N GLY A 41 -8.37 2.62 8.39
CA GLY A 41 -9.27 2.64 7.24
C GLY A 41 -9.77 4.03 6.89
N LEU A 42 -10.11 4.81 7.90
CA LEU A 42 -10.52 6.20 7.69
C LEU A 42 -9.39 7.04 7.10
N MET A 43 -8.18 6.88 7.64
CA MET A 43 -7.02 7.61 7.13
C MET A 43 -6.72 7.26 5.67
N ILE A 44 -6.74 5.97 5.35
CA ILE A 44 -6.50 5.49 3.99
C ILE A 44 -7.54 6.07 3.03
N THR A 45 -8.80 6.04 3.42
CA THR A 45 -9.88 6.57 2.59
C THR A 45 -9.69 8.06 2.33
N GLN A 46 -9.28 8.81 3.34
CA GLN A 46 -9.02 10.23 3.19
C GLN A 46 -7.81 10.50 2.29
N PHE A 47 -6.74 9.73 2.43
CA PHE A 47 -5.56 9.89 1.58
C PHE A 47 -5.88 9.57 0.12
N LEU A 48 -6.69 8.55 -0.11
CA LEU A 48 -7.16 8.24 -1.46
C LEU A 48 -7.92 9.41 -2.05
N ALA A 49 -8.85 9.98 -1.29
CA ALA A 49 -9.64 11.11 -1.74
C ALA A 49 -8.76 12.31 -2.08
N LEU A 50 -7.75 12.58 -1.24
CA LEU A 50 -6.81 13.67 -1.49
C LEU A 50 -6.01 13.46 -2.78
N SER A 51 -5.78 12.22 -3.15
CA SER A 51 -5.06 11.87 -4.39
C SER A 51 -5.98 11.74 -5.59
N GLY A 52 -7.28 11.93 -5.41
CA GLY A 52 -8.24 11.85 -6.50
C GLY A 52 -8.78 10.46 -6.76
N TYR A 53 -8.66 9.54 -5.82
CA TYR A 53 -9.09 8.16 -5.98
C TYR A 53 -10.16 7.79 -4.97
N LYS A 54 -10.84 6.70 -5.26
CA LYS A 54 -11.81 6.05 -4.38
C LYS A 54 -11.26 4.72 -3.91
N PRO A 55 -11.75 4.17 -2.80
CA PRO A 55 -11.33 2.84 -2.36
C PRO A 55 -11.47 1.77 -3.44
N ALA A 56 -12.52 1.87 -4.25
CA ALA A 56 -12.75 0.91 -5.33
C ALA A 56 -11.72 0.99 -6.46
N ASP A 57 -10.97 2.07 -6.55
CA ASP A 57 -9.97 2.24 -7.60
C ASP A 57 -8.69 1.46 -7.31
N VAL A 58 -8.45 1.10 -6.05
CA VAL A 58 -7.23 0.39 -5.66
C VAL A 58 -7.30 -1.04 -6.16
N ASP A 59 -6.32 -1.43 -6.95
CA ASP A 59 -6.27 -2.76 -7.55
C ASP A 59 -5.53 -3.77 -6.68
N ASP A 60 -4.49 -3.32 -5.99
CA ASP A 60 -3.74 -4.20 -5.10
C ASP A 60 -2.99 -3.39 -4.06
N VAL A 61 -2.50 -4.08 -3.03
CA VAL A 61 -1.79 -3.46 -1.92
C VAL A 61 -0.59 -4.31 -1.56
N ILE A 62 0.54 -3.66 -1.28
CA ILE A 62 1.73 -4.32 -0.76
C ILE A 62 2.16 -3.60 0.52
N ILE A 63 2.50 -4.39 1.54
CA ILE A 63 2.92 -3.87 2.84
C ILE A 63 4.28 -4.44 3.21
N SER A 64 5.19 -3.56 3.59
CA SER A 64 6.45 -3.93 4.25
C SER A 64 6.40 -3.42 5.69
N SER A 65 6.80 -4.24 6.65
CA SER A 65 6.67 -3.85 8.06
C SER A 65 7.80 -4.38 8.91
N VAL A 66 8.24 -3.54 9.86
CA VAL A 66 9.10 -3.96 10.97
C VAL A 66 8.34 -3.99 12.30
N VAL A 67 7.03 -3.73 12.27
CA VAL A 67 6.19 -3.67 13.49
C VAL A 67 5.00 -4.60 13.31
N PRO A 68 5.12 -5.86 13.70
CA PRO A 68 4.08 -6.86 13.43
C PRO A 68 2.69 -6.49 13.96
N LYS A 69 2.61 -5.89 15.15
CA LYS A 69 1.34 -5.52 15.73
C LYS A 69 0.61 -4.46 14.89
N VAL A 70 1.35 -3.45 14.44
CA VAL A 70 0.79 -2.40 13.58
C VAL A 70 0.40 -2.98 12.23
N MET A 71 1.24 -3.84 11.67
CA MET A 71 0.96 -4.50 10.40
C MET A 71 -0.33 -5.30 10.47
N HIS A 72 -0.56 -6.00 11.57
CA HIS A 72 -1.77 -6.80 11.72
C HIS A 72 -3.03 -5.93 11.67
N SER A 73 -3.05 -4.82 12.41
CA SER A 73 -4.19 -3.89 12.40
C SER A 73 -4.34 -3.20 11.05
N PHE A 74 -3.22 -2.84 10.43
CA PHE A 74 -3.23 -2.19 9.13
C PHE A 74 -3.76 -3.14 8.06
N ARG A 75 -3.31 -4.39 8.06
CA ARG A 75 -3.80 -5.41 7.14
C ARG A 75 -5.32 -5.60 7.29
N ALA A 76 -5.80 -5.65 8.53
CA ALA A 76 -7.23 -5.78 8.78
C ALA A 76 -8.01 -4.61 8.19
N SER A 77 -7.47 -3.40 8.24
CA SER A 77 -8.10 -2.23 7.65
C SER A 77 -8.19 -2.33 6.13
N ILE A 78 -7.14 -2.84 5.50
CA ILE A 78 -7.12 -3.03 4.05
C ILE A 78 -8.19 -4.02 3.62
N VAL A 79 -8.28 -5.14 4.32
CA VAL A 79 -9.31 -6.15 4.02
C VAL A 79 -10.71 -5.56 4.20
N LYS A 80 -10.93 -4.83 5.27
CA LYS A 80 -12.25 -4.30 5.59
C LYS A 80 -12.67 -3.17 4.65
N PHE A 81 -11.77 -2.24 4.36
CA PHE A 81 -12.12 -1.01 3.64
C PHE A 81 -11.89 -1.09 2.14
N LEU A 82 -10.92 -1.89 1.70
CA LEU A 82 -10.58 -2.02 0.29
C LEU A 82 -10.97 -3.36 -0.30
N ASP A 83 -11.33 -4.32 0.54
CA ASP A 83 -11.66 -5.68 0.09
C ASP A 83 -10.52 -6.33 -0.68
N ILE A 84 -9.31 -6.14 -0.19
CA ILE A 84 -8.08 -6.66 -0.78
C ILE A 84 -7.30 -7.38 0.30
N ASP A 85 -6.74 -8.55 -0.04
CA ASP A 85 -5.78 -9.23 0.81
C ASP A 85 -4.39 -8.76 0.38
N PRO A 86 -3.71 -7.95 1.18
CA PRO A 86 -2.45 -7.35 0.75
C PRO A 86 -1.32 -8.38 0.66
N MET A 87 -0.38 -8.10 -0.22
CA MET A 87 0.89 -8.81 -0.25
C MET A 87 1.76 -8.28 0.88
N ILE A 88 2.31 -9.17 1.69
CA ILE A 88 3.19 -8.80 2.80
C ILE A 88 4.62 -9.19 2.41
N VAL A 89 5.54 -8.25 2.56
CA VAL A 89 6.96 -8.50 2.29
C VAL A 89 7.79 -8.12 3.51
N GLY A 90 8.97 -8.72 3.62
CA GLY A 90 9.87 -8.40 4.70
C GLY A 90 10.48 -7.01 4.55
N PRO A 91 10.99 -6.45 5.65
CA PRO A 91 11.64 -5.14 5.61
C PRO A 91 12.96 -5.19 4.84
N GLY A 92 13.35 -4.05 4.30
CA GLY A 92 14.65 -3.90 3.66
C GLY A 92 14.79 -4.53 2.29
N ILE A 93 13.68 -4.90 1.66
CA ILE A 93 13.73 -5.43 0.30
C ILE A 93 14.15 -4.35 -0.67
N LYS A 94 15.11 -4.69 -1.52
CA LYS A 94 15.58 -3.82 -2.60
C LYS A 94 15.50 -4.60 -3.88
N THR A 95 14.85 -4.02 -4.88
CA THR A 95 14.55 -4.75 -6.10
C THR A 95 15.36 -4.30 -7.30
N GLY A 96 15.94 -3.12 -7.24
CA GLY A 96 16.61 -2.57 -8.41
C GLY A 96 15.69 -2.02 -9.48
N LEU A 97 14.39 -2.12 -9.31
CA LEU A 97 13.45 -1.51 -10.24
C LEU A 97 13.36 -0.02 -9.98
N ASN A 98 13.23 0.72 -11.08
CA ASN A 98 13.07 2.16 -11.00
C ASN A 98 11.60 2.52 -11.13
N ILE A 99 11.09 3.22 -10.13
CA ILE A 99 9.74 3.76 -10.15
C ILE A 99 9.86 5.27 -10.38
N ARG A 100 9.07 5.77 -11.31
CA ARG A 100 9.08 7.19 -11.61
C ARG A 100 8.49 7.96 -10.44
N MET A 101 9.21 9.00 -10.03
CA MET A 101 8.79 9.86 -8.94
C MET A 101 8.70 11.28 -9.45
N ASP A 102 7.58 11.96 -9.15
CA ASP A 102 7.41 13.35 -9.53
C ASP A 102 8.30 14.27 -8.70
N ASN A 103 8.57 13.87 -7.46
CA ASN A 103 9.44 14.64 -6.58
C ASN A 103 10.42 13.69 -5.89
N PRO A 104 11.60 13.49 -6.45
CA PRO A 104 12.56 12.54 -5.86
C PRO A 104 13.09 12.95 -4.49
N GLN A 105 12.87 14.18 -4.08
CA GLN A 105 13.26 14.62 -2.75
C GLN A 105 12.15 14.43 -1.71
N ASN A 106 11.01 13.93 -2.14
CA ASN A 106 9.93 13.64 -1.23
C ASN A 106 10.36 12.54 -0.26
N MET A 107 10.26 12.84 1.02
CA MET A 107 10.60 11.90 2.07
C MET A 107 9.63 10.72 2.02
N GLY A 108 10.15 9.52 2.05
CA GLY A 108 9.34 8.31 1.97
C GLY A 108 9.18 7.77 0.56
N ALA A 109 9.51 8.54 -0.47
CA ALA A 109 9.37 8.07 -1.84
C ALA A 109 10.24 6.86 -2.11
N ASP A 110 11.44 6.82 -1.53
CA ASP A 110 12.35 5.68 -1.71
C ASP A 110 11.77 4.39 -1.13
N CYS A 111 11.16 4.48 0.05
CA CYS A 111 10.54 3.32 0.67
C CYS A 111 9.38 2.82 -0.16
N ILE A 112 8.58 3.73 -0.69
CA ILE A 112 7.44 3.38 -1.52
C ILE A 112 7.91 2.77 -2.84
N ALA A 113 8.96 3.32 -3.42
CA ALA A 113 9.54 2.76 -4.65
C ALA A 113 10.05 1.34 -4.43
N ASP A 114 10.70 1.07 -3.29
CA ASP A 114 11.16 -0.27 -2.96
C ASP A 114 9.99 -1.24 -2.79
N CYS A 115 8.94 -0.82 -2.10
CA CYS A 115 7.75 -1.65 -1.93
C CYS A 115 7.09 -1.95 -3.26
N ALA A 116 6.92 -0.95 -4.09
CA ALA A 116 6.32 -1.13 -5.41
C ALA A 116 7.18 -2.02 -6.29
N GLY A 117 8.50 -1.84 -6.22
CA GLY A 117 9.43 -2.70 -6.93
C GLY A 117 9.29 -4.15 -6.51
N ALA A 118 9.16 -4.41 -5.22
CA ALA A 118 8.93 -5.76 -4.70
C ALA A 118 7.63 -6.34 -5.26
N TYR A 119 6.58 -5.54 -5.32
CA TYR A 119 5.31 -5.99 -5.89
C TYR A 119 5.49 -6.43 -7.34
N TYR A 120 6.11 -5.59 -8.16
CA TYR A 120 6.27 -5.90 -9.57
C TYR A 120 7.21 -7.08 -9.81
N GLU A 121 8.22 -7.24 -8.95
CA GLU A 121 9.20 -8.31 -9.12
C GLU A 121 8.69 -9.65 -8.59
N TYR A 122 7.98 -9.65 -7.45
CA TYR A 122 7.61 -10.87 -6.75
C TYR A 122 6.12 -11.16 -6.72
N GLY A 123 5.29 -10.18 -6.97
CA GLY A 123 3.86 -10.35 -6.82
C GLY A 123 3.02 -9.62 -7.85
N GLY A 124 3.65 -9.04 -8.85
CA GLY A 124 3.00 -8.20 -9.83
C GLY A 124 1.93 -8.88 -10.64
N PRO A 125 1.32 -8.16 -11.58
CA PRO A 125 0.11 -8.63 -12.23
C PRO A 125 0.25 -9.92 -13.02
N ILE A 126 1.47 -10.29 -13.40
CA ILE A 126 1.73 -11.54 -14.10
C ILE A 126 2.45 -12.55 -13.24
N SER A 127 2.36 -12.39 -11.93
CA SER A 127 3.05 -13.23 -10.98
C SER A 127 2.32 -14.55 -10.76
N ALA A 128 2.93 -15.41 -9.93
CA ALA A 128 2.32 -16.62 -9.44
C ALA A 128 1.23 -16.38 -8.39
N ARG A 129 0.97 -15.14 -8.02
CA ARG A 129 -0.11 -14.83 -7.09
C ARG A 129 -1.43 -15.32 -7.65
N PRO A 130 -2.22 -16.05 -6.88
CA PRO A 130 -3.53 -16.45 -7.37
C PRO A 130 -4.39 -15.22 -7.65
N PRO A 131 -5.26 -15.29 -8.66
CA PRO A 131 -6.17 -14.21 -8.92
C PRO A 131 -7.11 -14.03 -7.73
N ARG A 132 -7.63 -12.81 -7.57
CA ARG A 132 -8.66 -12.58 -6.58
C ARG A 132 -9.89 -13.37 -6.96
N SER A 133 -10.68 -13.71 -5.93
CA SER A 133 -11.93 -14.37 -6.16
C SER A 133 -12.82 -13.51 -7.06
N THR A 134 -13.40 -14.17 -8.07
CA THR A 134 -14.35 -13.50 -8.95
C THR A 134 -15.78 -13.89 -8.65
N THR A 135 -15.98 -14.79 -7.68
CA THR A 135 -17.33 -15.24 -7.32
C THR A 135 -18.15 -14.12 -6.71
N SER A 136 -17.48 -13.15 -6.13
CA SER A 136 -18.13 -11.98 -5.57
C SER A 136 -17.36 -10.77 -6.07
N PRO A 137 -17.74 -10.22 -7.21
CA PRO A 137 -17.04 -9.07 -7.74
C PRO A 137 -17.05 -7.96 -6.72
N ARG A 138 -15.90 -7.29 -6.60
CA ARG A 138 -15.81 -6.16 -5.70
C ARG A 138 -16.87 -5.13 -6.09
N THR A 139 -17.65 -4.74 -5.12
CA THR A 139 -18.60 -3.66 -5.30
C THR A 139 -17.82 -2.36 -5.36
N ARG A 140 -17.98 -1.63 -6.44
CA ARG A 140 -17.37 -0.31 -6.56
C ARG A 140 -18.18 0.66 -5.72
N ARG A 141 -17.50 1.29 -4.77
CA ARG A 141 -18.17 2.18 -3.83
C ARG A 141 -17.80 3.63 -4.10
#